data_90824bf47a3d608207c33877fad25287
#
_entry.id   90824bf47a3d608207c33877fad25287
#
_cell.length_a   1.000
_cell.length_b   1.000
_cell.length_c   1.000
_cell.angle_alpha   90.00
_cell.angle_beta   90.00
_cell.angle_gamma   90.00
#
_symmetry.space_group_name_H-M   'P 1'
#
loop_
_entity.id
_entity.type
_entity.pdbx_description
1 polymer ?
#
loop_
_entity_poly.entity_id
_entity_poly.type
_entity_poly.pdbx_seq_one_letter_code
_entity_poly.pdbx_strand_id
1 'polypeptide(L)'
;MSTKTNKLDFIAPLKFLLKSKENSKLKDLMLKIDTKNVERRKRNDTKYGSGSDAQVIQTIRDKCKLEEFSDSDIESAMGLLELYPNLLDCGAVSIHEDTPFITHSCSPNSYYIALSNNSVLYRASCPIKAGEPITASKGSIDQCNLFRRRNLLRDYLFDCQCPRCSDGSEYGTGYGGIACPKCSASEAGVLNSMDSRNEDADWICENCKSKKSGKECIAIMEELKTKMEQAQADFKVGTVEFYDSILQGEGTWSQCPPKSQFVAEAMKGICYIYQYHFQYYQPSVDELRIKARYCQEILSLYSKIFPGFSYNRAMIDYENIVANSTLINEMKNEGYDQSEVDVIIYKVMDLCTEISEMFVLEEDTSMHDAVKQMNSVAVEAKQEQKKRVLISDLY
;
A
#
# COMPACT_ATOMS: atom_id res chain seq x y z
N MET A 1 -22.94 7.52 -6.43
CA MET A 1 -22.98 8.73 -5.57
C MET A 1 -22.61 9.92 -6.43
N SER A 2 -23.47 10.93 -6.56
CA SER A 2 -23.19 12.16 -7.30
C SER A 2 -22.07 12.92 -6.58
N THR A 3 -20.87 12.96 -7.15
CA THR A 3 -19.79 13.80 -6.69
C THR A 3 -20.20 15.25 -6.87
N LYS A 4 -20.64 15.89 -5.79
CA LYS A 4 -20.78 17.36 -5.78
C LYS A 4 -19.39 17.92 -6.05
N THR A 5 -19.20 18.50 -7.24
CA THR A 5 -18.00 19.31 -7.54
C THR A 5 -17.82 20.34 -6.43
N ASN A 6 -16.68 20.29 -5.78
CA ASN A 6 -16.37 21.23 -4.73
C ASN A 6 -16.18 22.61 -5.40
N LYS A 7 -16.82 23.67 -4.89
CA LYS A 7 -16.73 25.04 -5.45
C LYS A 7 -15.30 25.58 -5.58
N LEU A 8 -14.31 24.85 -5.05
CA LEU A 8 -12.90 25.23 -5.02
C LEU A 8 -12.02 24.42 -6.00
N ASP A 9 -12.58 23.46 -6.76
CA ASP A 9 -11.82 22.57 -7.64
C ASP A 9 -11.07 23.30 -8.78
N PHE A 10 -11.46 24.54 -9.10
CA PHE A 10 -10.79 25.39 -10.09
C PHE A 10 -9.51 26.08 -9.56
N ILE A 11 -9.30 26.16 -8.24
CA ILE A 11 -8.21 26.96 -7.65
C ILE A 11 -6.84 26.38 -8.01
N ALA A 12 -6.68 25.07 -7.93
CA ALA A 12 -5.39 24.43 -8.22
C ALA A 12 -5.00 24.57 -9.70
N PRO A 13 -5.87 24.25 -10.69
CA PRO A 13 -5.60 24.52 -12.10
C PRO A 13 -5.30 25.98 -12.38
N LEU A 14 -6.05 26.91 -11.79
CA LEU A 14 -5.84 28.35 -11.93
C LEU A 14 -4.44 28.76 -11.44
N LYS A 15 -4.05 28.33 -10.25
CA LYS A 15 -2.71 28.62 -9.71
C LYS A 15 -1.61 28.07 -10.60
N PHE A 16 -1.79 26.85 -11.11
CA PHE A 16 -0.83 26.21 -12.01
C PHE A 16 -0.67 27.00 -13.31
N LEU A 17 -1.78 27.40 -13.96
CA LEU A 17 -1.78 28.20 -15.19
C LEU A 17 -1.08 29.54 -14.98
N LEU A 18 -1.38 30.25 -13.89
CA LEU A 18 -0.72 31.53 -13.58
C LEU A 18 0.78 31.36 -13.37
N LYS A 19 1.20 30.32 -12.67
CA LYS A 19 2.61 30.00 -12.46
C LYS A 19 3.33 29.59 -13.75
N SER A 20 2.66 28.91 -14.67
CA SER A 20 3.24 28.51 -15.95
C SER A 20 3.62 29.69 -16.84
N LYS A 21 3.04 30.88 -16.65
CA LYS A 21 3.46 32.10 -17.34
C LYS A 21 4.86 32.54 -16.97
N GLU A 22 5.24 32.32 -15.71
CA GLU A 22 6.52 32.77 -15.16
C GLU A 22 7.58 31.66 -15.20
N ASN A 23 7.16 30.42 -15.42
CA ASN A 23 8.04 29.24 -15.40
C ASN A 23 7.88 28.42 -16.69
N SER A 24 8.90 28.50 -17.56
CA SER A 24 8.92 27.77 -18.85
C SER A 24 8.87 26.25 -18.69
N LYS A 25 9.47 25.70 -17.62
CA LYS A 25 9.43 24.24 -17.37
C LYS A 25 8.01 23.74 -17.07
N LEU A 26 7.21 24.53 -16.31
CA LEU A 26 5.80 24.18 -16.09
C LEU A 26 4.99 24.25 -17.38
N LYS A 27 5.29 25.21 -18.26
CA LYS A 27 4.69 25.28 -19.59
C LYS A 27 5.07 24.09 -20.44
N ASP A 28 6.33 23.69 -20.43
CA ASP A 28 6.82 22.49 -21.14
C ASP A 28 6.19 21.20 -20.63
N LEU A 29 5.89 21.11 -19.33
CA LEU A 29 5.17 19.97 -18.76
C LEU A 29 3.74 19.87 -19.34
N MET A 30 3.03 21.00 -19.47
CA MET A 30 1.70 21.01 -20.08
C MET A 30 1.73 20.48 -21.52
N LEU A 31 2.77 20.83 -22.28
CA LEU A 31 2.93 20.37 -23.67
C LEU A 31 3.30 18.89 -23.80
N LYS A 32 3.90 18.31 -22.77
CA LYS A 32 4.32 16.89 -22.74
C LYS A 32 3.21 15.95 -22.30
N ILE A 33 2.10 16.45 -21.75
CA ILE A 33 0.96 15.62 -21.39
C ILE A 33 0.35 15.04 -22.68
N ASP A 34 0.27 13.73 -22.71
CA ASP A 34 -0.38 13.01 -23.79
C ASP A 34 -1.86 13.44 -23.90
N THR A 35 -2.22 14.05 -25.01
CA THR A 35 -3.61 14.44 -25.34
C THR A 35 -4.59 13.28 -25.26
N LYS A 36 -4.12 12.03 -25.39
CA LYS A 36 -4.93 10.82 -25.18
C LYS A 36 -5.49 10.73 -23.75
N ASN A 37 -4.83 11.33 -22.78
CA ASN A 37 -5.35 11.38 -21.41
C ASN A 37 -6.58 12.31 -21.31
N VAL A 38 -6.63 13.37 -22.07
CA VAL A 38 -7.81 14.27 -22.12
C VAL A 38 -9.04 13.53 -22.65
N GLU A 39 -8.89 12.73 -23.71
CA GLU A 39 -9.99 11.91 -24.23
C GLU A 39 -10.41 10.81 -23.26
N ARG A 40 -9.45 10.16 -22.60
CA ARG A 40 -9.73 9.13 -21.57
C ARG A 40 -10.49 9.71 -20.39
N ARG A 41 -10.20 10.96 -19.99
CA ARG A 41 -10.91 11.66 -18.89
C ARG A 41 -12.40 11.84 -19.19
N LYS A 42 -12.76 12.01 -20.45
CA LYS A 42 -14.16 12.18 -20.90
C LYS A 42 -14.98 10.89 -20.87
N ARG A 43 -14.35 9.74 -20.61
CA ARG A 43 -15.05 8.44 -20.55
C ARG A 43 -15.81 8.31 -19.22
N ASN A 44 -17.03 7.77 -19.30
CA ASN A 44 -17.91 7.60 -18.13
C ASN A 44 -17.41 6.57 -17.11
N ASP A 45 -16.45 5.71 -17.49
CA ASP A 45 -15.84 4.70 -16.62
C ASP A 45 -14.66 5.25 -15.77
N THR A 46 -14.34 6.53 -15.91
CA THR A 46 -13.32 7.22 -15.09
C THR A 46 -13.98 8.12 -14.05
N LYS A 47 -13.23 8.46 -12.99
CA LYS A 47 -13.72 9.42 -11.98
C LYS A 47 -13.95 10.83 -12.53
N TYR A 48 -13.43 11.13 -13.72
CA TYR A 48 -13.47 12.44 -14.39
C TYR A 48 -14.61 12.55 -15.41
N GLY A 49 -15.25 11.46 -15.79
CA GLY A 49 -16.29 11.43 -16.83
C GLY A 49 -17.62 12.10 -16.48
N SER A 50 -17.75 12.67 -15.28
CA SER A 50 -18.99 13.28 -14.78
C SER A 50 -19.27 14.72 -15.25
N GLY A 51 -18.50 15.26 -16.20
CA GLY A 51 -18.65 16.67 -16.65
C GLY A 51 -18.06 17.72 -15.72
N SER A 52 -17.34 17.31 -14.66
CA SER A 52 -16.69 18.23 -13.71
C SER A 52 -15.69 19.16 -14.39
N ASP A 53 -15.01 18.68 -15.42
CA ASP A 53 -14.02 19.46 -16.18
C ASP A 53 -14.65 20.66 -16.86
N ALA A 54 -15.81 20.49 -17.50
CA ALA A 54 -16.53 21.57 -18.15
C ALA A 54 -16.94 22.69 -17.15
N GLN A 55 -17.30 22.32 -15.91
CA GLN A 55 -17.64 23.29 -14.88
C GLN A 55 -16.41 24.06 -14.39
N VAL A 56 -15.25 23.41 -14.27
CA VAL A 56 -13.99 24.08 -13.92
C VAL A 56 -13.58 25.05 -15.03
N ILE A 57 -13.61 24.61 -16.30
CA ILE A 57 -13.31 25.48 -17.45
C ILE A 57 -14.24 26.69 -17.47
N GLN A 58 -15.54 26.47 -17.37
CA GLN A 58 -16.52 27.54 -17.36
C GLN A 58 -16.28 28.51 -16.18
N THR A 59 -15.95 28.01 -14.99
CA THR A 59 -15.66 28.85 -13.83
C THR A 59 -14.44 29.73 -14.07
N ILE A 60 -13.36 29.18 -14.63
CA ILE A 60 -12.14 29.95 -14.97
C ILE A 60 -12.45 31.00 -16.02
N ARG A 61 -13.25 30.69 -17.03
CA ARG A 61 -13.67 31.63 -18.08
C ARG A 61 -14.53 32.76 -17.51
N ASP A 62 -15.62 32.41 -16.85
CA ASP A 62 -16.66 33.39 -16.44
C ASP A 62 -16.22 34.24 -15.26
N LYS A 63 -15.52 33.64 -14.27
CA LYS A 63 -15.18 34.36 -13.03
C LYS A 63 -13.78 34.94 -13.04
N CYS A 64 -12.79 34.23 -13.62
CA CYS A 64 -11.40 34.66 -13.64
C CYS A 64 -11.05 35.46 -14.90
N LYS A 65 -11.89 35.39 -15.96
CA LYS A 65 -11.72 36.10 -17.26
C LYS A 65 -10.33 35.91 -17.86
N LEU A 66 -9.77 34.70 -17.74
CA LEU A 66 -8.47 34.35 -18.30
C LEU A 66 -8.65 33.85 -19.75
N GLU A 67 -8.69 34.78 -20.70
CA GLU A 67 -8.86 34.49 -22.12
C GLU A 67 -7.57 34.00 -22.80
N GLU A 68 -6.43 34.26 -22.20
CA GLU A 68 -5.11 33.92 -22.74
C GLU A 68 -4.78 32.40 -22.71
N PHE A 69 -5.49 31.61 -21.91
CA PHE A 69 -5.34 30.15 -21.91
C PHE A 69 -6.46 29.51 -22.72
N SER A 70 -6.15 28.59 -23.60
CA SER A 70 -7.15 27.77 -24.27
C SER A 70 -7.84 26.80 -23.30
N ASP A 71 -8.99 26.25 -23.68
CA ASP A 71 -9.64 25.19 -22.91
C ASP A 71 -8.73 23.96 -22.79
N SER A 72 -7.94 23.68 -23.82
CA SER A 72 -6.93 22.61 -23.81
C SER A 72 -5.81 22.87 -22.80
N ASP A 73 -5.40 24.13 -22.58
CA ASP A 73 -4.42 24.47 -21.54
C ASP A 73 -4.99 24.21 -20.14
N ILE A 74 -6.27 24.56 -19.92
CA ILE A 74 -6.96 24.31 -18.66
C ILE A 74 -7.11 22.80 -18.43
N GLU A 75 -7.53 22.03 -19.43
CA GLU A 75 -7.62 20.57 -19.39
C GLU A 75 -6.26 19.93 -19.08
N SER A 76 -5.18 20.43 -19.71
CA SER A 76 -3.81 19.94 -19.47
C SER A 76 -3.34 20.22 -18.06
N ALA A 77 -3.63 21.42 -17.51
CA ALA A 77 -3.31 21.76 -16.13
C ALA A 77 -4.05 20.87 -15.15
N MET A 78 -5.34 20.61 -15.37
CA MET A 78 -6.12 19.67 -14.57
C MET A 78 -5.56 18.26 -14.63
N GLY A 79 -5.22 17.79 -15.84
CA GLY A 79 -4.62 16.48 -16.05
C GLY A 79 -3.30 16.29 -15.31
N LEU A 80 -2.42 17.30 -15.31
CA LEU A 80 -1.16 17.27 -14.55
C LEU A 80 -1.41 17.11 -13.05
N LEU A 81 -2.30 17.93 -12.50
CA LEU A 81 -2.62 17.93 -11.07
C LEU A 81 -3.19 16.59 -10.60
N GLU A 82 -3.87 15.87 -11.48
CA GLU A 82 -4.50 14.60 -11.13
C GLU A 82 -3.62 13.39 -11.40
N LEU A 83 -2.78 13.45 -12.45
CA LEU A 83 -1.93 12.32 -12.82
C LEU A 83 -0.60 12.29 -12.06
N TYR A 84 -0.13 13.45 -11.58
CA TYR A 84 1.19 13.59 -10.96
C TYR A 84 1.17 14.33 -9.61
N PRO A 85 0.15 14.08 -8.75
CA PRO A 85 0.11 14.72 -7.44
C PRO A 85 1.15 14.10 -6.51
N ASN A 86 1.80 14.94 -5.72
CA ASN A 86 2.47 14.51 -4.50
C ASN A 86 1.65 15.03 -3.31
N LEU A 87 1.22 14.14 -2.44
CA LEU A 87 0.54 14.50 -1.21
C LEU A 87 1.60 14.95 -0.19
N LEU A 88 1.41 16.10 0.39
CA LEU A 88 2.25 16.65 1.45
C LEU A 88 1.66 16.34 2.82
N ASP A 89 2.47 16.36 3.88
CA ASP A 89 2.05 16.05 5.25
C ASP A 89 0.93 16.96 5.77
N CYS A 90 0.89 18.21 5.29
CA CYS A 90 -0.21 19.15 5.59
C CYS A 90 -1.53 18.85 4.88
N GLY A 91 -1.61 17.73 4.12
CA GLY A 91 -2.78 17.37 3.31
C GLY A 91 -2.91 18.16 2.00
N ALA A 92 -1.98 19.06 1.69
CA ALA A 92 -1.93 19.76 0.42
C ALA A 92 -1.38 18.87 -0.69
N VAL A 93 -1.74 19.19 -1.93
CA VAL A 93 -1.20 18.52 -3.12
C VAL A 93 -0.21 19.44 -3.81
N SER A 94 0.95 18.91 -4.16
CA SER A 94 1.99 19.61 -4.92
C SER A 94 2.29 18.91 -6.24
N ILE A 95 2.82 19.68 -7.20
CA ILE A 95 3.44 19.15 -8.42
C ILE A 95 4.89 19.62 -8.42
N HIS A 96 5.79 18.67 -8.63
CA HIS A 96 7.22 18.93 -8.81
C HIS A 96 7.62 18.66 -10.26
N GLU A 97 8.54 19.46 -10.78
CA GLU A 97 8.95 19.44 -12.20
C GLU A 97 9.45 18.06 -12.66
N ASP A 98 10.09 17.31 -11.78
CA ASP A 98 10.70 16.02 -12.10
C ASP A 98 9.78 14.82 -11.88
N THR A 99 8.68 14.99 -11.12
CA THR A 99 7.73 13.89 -10.82
C THR A 99 7.15 13.21 -12.07
N PRO A 100 6.78 13.94 -13.15
CA PRO A 100 6.23 13.31 -14.35
C PRO A 100 7.19 12.36 -15.09
N PHE A 101 8.50 12.47 -14.83
CA PHE A 101 9.51 11.59 -15.44
C PHE A 101 9.73 10.29 -14.67
N ILE A 102 9.17 10.16 -13.47
CA ILE A 102 9.25 8.94 -12.69
C ILE A 102 8.16 7.97 -13.15
N THR A 103 8.59 6.84 -13.67
CA THR A 103 7.69 5.83 -14.24
C THR A 103 6.92 5.10 -13.13
N HIS A 104 5.65 4.79 -13.36
CA HIS A 104 4.89 3.97 -12.42
C HIS A 104 5.32 2.50 -12.45
N SER A 105 5.47 1.90 -11.28
CA SER A 105 5.55 0.46 -11.08
C SER A 105 4.74 0.04 -9.84
N CYS A 106 4.10 -1.13 -9.89
CA CYS A 106 3.45 -1.74 -8.73
C CYS A 106 4.42 -2.54 -7.83
N SER A 107 5.67 -2.67 -8.26
CA SER A 107 6.82 -3.08 -7.47
C SER A 107 7.92 -2.03 -7.69
N PRO A 108 7.79 -0.85 -7.10
CA PRO A 108 8.67 0.27 -7.37
C PRO A 108 10.06 0.08 -6.76
N ASN A 109 11.08 0.67 -7.39
CA ASN A 109 12.43 0.72 -6.85
C ASN A 109 12.75 2.04 -6.11
N SER A 110 11.76 2.92 -6.00
CA SER A 110 11.85 4.12 -5.17
C SER A 110 10.50 4.49 -4.55
N TYR A 111 10.55 5.31 -3.52
CA TYR A 111 9.38 5.93 -2.89
C TYR A 111 9.69 7.40 -2.63
N TYR A 112 8.65 8.21 -2.44
CA TYR A 112 8.85 9.61 -2.08
C TYR A 112 8.51 9.88 -0.63
N ILE A 113 9.18 10.88 -0.07
CA ILE A 113 8.95 11.45 1.24
C ILE A 113 8.63 12.92 1.03
N ALA A 114 7.53 13.41 1.62
CA ALA A 114 7.25 14.84 1.71
C ALA A 114 8.09 15.43 2.84
N LEU A 115 8.72 16.58 2.60
CA LEU A 115 9.52 17.28 3.60
C LEU A 115 8.78 18.51 4.12
N SER A 116 9.09 18.94 5.34
CA SER A 116 8.45 20.08 6.02
C SER A 116 8.52 21.41 5.25
N ASN A 117 9.50 21.56 4.36
CA ASN A 117 9.65 22.70 3.45
C ASN A 117 8.81 22.59 2.16
N ASN A 118 7.87 21.62 2.10
CA ASN A 118 7.05 21.30 0.92
C ASN A 118 7.85 20.79 -0.29
N SER A 119 9.10 20.40 -0.15
CA SER A 119 9.82 19.65 -1.17
C SER A 119 9.50 18.16 -1.08
N VAL A 120 9.85 17.40 -2.12
CA VAL A 120 9.67 15.96 -2.20
C VAL A 120 11.02 15.32 -2.47
N LEU A 121 11.38 14.34 -1.64
CA LEU A 121 12.58 13.54 -1.80
C LEU A 121 12.20 12.15 -2.32
N TYR A 122 12.74 11.76 -3.50
CA TYR A 122 12.65 10.38 -3.97
C TYR A 122 13.85 9.58 -3.49
N ARG A 123 13.58 8.49 -2.80
CA ARG A 123 14.57 7.61 -2.21
C ARG A 123 14.52 6.22 -2.84
N ALA A 124 15.68 5.65 -3.17
CA ALA A 124 15.75 4.26 -3.64
C ALA A 124 15.28 3.30 -2.53
N SER A 125 14.37 2.38 -2.87
CA SER A 125 13.88 1.33 -1.98
C SER A 125 14.73 0.04 -2.06
N CYS A 126 15.46 -0.10 -3.16
CA CYS A 126 16.40 -1.19 -3.41
C CYS A 126 17.53 -0.69 -4.33
N PRO A 127 18.63 -1.44 -4.51
CA PRO A 127 19.69 -1.06 -5.44
C PRO A 127 19.16 -0.88 -6.86
N ILE A 128 19.45 0.27 -7.48
CA ILE A 128 19.08 0.63 -8.86
C ILE A 128 20.34 0.62 -9.71
N LYS A 129 20.32 -0.16 -10.80
CA LYS A 129 21.46 -0.26 -11.71
C LYS A 129 21.51 0.94 -12.66
N ALA A 130 22.70 1.29 -13.14
CA ALA A 130 22.86 2.32 -14.17
C ALA A 130 22.04 1.95 -15.43
N GLY A 131 21.21 2.89 -15.91
CA GLY A 131 20.31 2.68 -17.04
C GLY A 131 18.95 2.04 -16.68
N GLU A 132 18.76 1.61 -15.45
CA GLU A 132 17.46 1.14 -14.96
C GLU A 132 16.54 2.34 -14.69
N PRO A 133 15.27 2.31 -15.14
CA PRO A 133 14.31 3.38 -14.87
C PRO A 133 14.03 3.51 -13.36
N ILE A 134 14.03 4.75 -12.88
CA ILE A 134 13.51 5.05 -11.53
C ILE A 134 12.00 4.94 -11.55
N THR A 135 11.45 4.13 -10.65
CA THR A 135 10.00 3.85 -10.60
C THR A 135 9.43 4.11 -9.23
N ALA A 136 8.22 4.70 -9.19
CA ALA A 136 7.45 4.90 -7.96
C ALA A 136 6.00 4.43 -8.16
N SER A 137 5.29 4.14 -7.08
CA SER A 137 3.88 3.77 -7.18
C SER A 137 2.97 5.00 -7.14
N LYS A 138 1.91 4.96 -7.97
CA LYS A 138 0.82 5.96 -7.99
C LYS A 138 -0.43 5.49 -7.25
N GLY A 139 -0.51 4.24 -6.85
CA GLY A 139 -1.69 3.65 -6.22
C GLY A 139 -1.35 2.67 -5.10
N SER A 140 -2.39 2.10 -4.50
CA SER A 140 -2.24 1.10 -3.43
C SER A 140 -1.57 -0.16 -3.95
N ILE A 141 -0.31 -0.37 -3.56
CA ILE A 141 0.48 -1.54 -3.97
C ILE A 141 0.09 -2.82 -3.23
N ASP A 142 -0.66 -2.71 -2.15
CA ASP A 142 -1.17 -3.80 -1.31
C ASP A 142 -2.46 -4.45 -1.85
N GLN A 143 -3.02 -3.95 -2.94
CA GLN A 143 -4.12 -4.60 -3.64
C GLN A 143 -3.61 -5.65 -4.63
N CYS A 144 -4.45 -6.66 -4.93
CA CYS A 144 -4.13 -7.62 -5.97
C CYS A 144 -4.20 -7.00 -7.37
N ASN A 145 -3.65 -7.73 -8.34
CA ASN A 145 -3.51 -7.32 -9.73
C ASN A 145 -4.82 -6.77 -10.34
N LEU A 146 -5.92 -7.51 -10.24
CA LEU A 146 -7.21 -7.13 -10.80
C LEU A 146 -7.67 -5.74 -10.31
N PHE A 147 -7.73 -5.54 -8.99
CA PHE A 147 -8.25 -4.30 -8.42
C PHE A 147 -7.26 -3.15 -8.58
N ARG A 148 -5.97 -3.41 -8.45
CA ARG A 148 -4.92 -2.41 -8.64
C ARG A 148 -4.94 -1.83 -10.08
N ARG A 149 -5.02 -2.69 -11.10
CA ARG A 149 -5.10 -2.25 -12.51
C ARG A 149 -6.37 -1.46 -12.80
N ARG A 150 -7.52 -1.92 -12.32
CA ARG A 150 -8.78 -1.19 -12.47
C ARG A 150 -8.75 0.18 -11.78
N ASN A 151 -8.15 0.27 -10.59
CA ASN A 151 -7.98 1.54 -9.89
C ASN A 151 -7.03 2.47 -10.64
N LEU A 152 -5.91 1.97 -11.15
CA LEU A 152 -4.98 2.76 -11.95
C LEU A 152 -5.64 3.27 -13.26
N LEU A 153 -6.43 2.43 -13.91
CA LEU A 153 -7.17 2.85 -15.11
C LEU A 153 -8.24 3.90 -14.79
N ARG A 154 -8.96 3.74 -13.68
CA ARG A 154 -10.02 4.67 -13.27
C ARG A 154 -9.45 6.01 -12.80
N ASP A 155 -8.41 5.98 -11.96
CA ASP A 155 -7.93 7.16 -11.22
C ASP A 155 -6.77 7.87 -11.92
N TYR A 156 -5.94 7.13 -12.68
CA TYR A 156 -4.75 7.65 -13.35
C TYR A 156 -4.76 7.44 -14.86
N LEU A 157 -5.84 6.88 -15.42
CA LEU A 157 -6.13 6.77 -16.85
C LEU A 157 -5.13 5.93 -17.67
N PHE A 158 -4.37 5.04 -17.03
CA PHE A 158 -3.49 4.14 -17.77
C PHE A 158 -3.65 2.67 -17.34
N ASP A 159 -3.41 1.76 -18.29
CA ASP A 159 -3.33 0.33 -18.05
C ASP A 159 -1.87 -0.05 -17.71
N CYS A 160 -1.65 -0.50 -16.48
CA CYS A 160 -0.31 -0.82 -15.99
C CYS A 160 0.23 -2.10 -16.63
N GLN A 161 1.47 -2.01 -17.15
CA GLN A 161 2.19 -3.10 -17.81
C GLN A 161 3.49 -3.47 -17.06
N CYS A 162 3.61 -3.08 -15.77
CA CYS A 162 4.79 -3.45 -15.00
C CYS A 162 4.88 -4.97 -14.81
N PRO A 163 6.06 -5.52 -14.49
CA PRO A 163 6.26 -6.99 -14.34
C PRO A 163 5.24 -7.63 -13.41
N ARG A 164 4.91 -7.00 -12.26
CA ARG A 164 3.93 -7.52 -11.32
C ARG A 164 2.51 -7.55 -11.92
N CYS A 165 2.11 -6.55 -12.70
CA CYS A 165 0.80 -6.52 -13.34
C CYS A 165 0.69 -7.44 -14.55
N SER A 166 1.81 -7.84 -15.15
CA SER A 166 1.84 -8.78 -16.28
C SER A 166 1.94 -10.24 -15.82
N ASP A 167 2.15 -10.48 -14.53
CA ASP A 167 2.22 -11.81 -13.93
C ASP A 167 0.94 -12.13 -13.16
N GLY A 168 0.14 -13.09 -13.65
CA GLY A 168 -1.12 -13.50 -13.03
C GLY A 168 -0.95 -14.10 -11.63
N SER A 169 0.23 -14.67 -11.34
CA SER A 169 0.56 -15.24 -10.03
C SER A 169 1.09 -14.23 -9.03
N GLU A 170 1.39 -13.00 -9.47
CA GLU A 170 2.07 -11.96 -8.68
C GLU A 170 3.33 -12.53 -7.99
N TYR A 171 4.31 -12.92 -8.82
CA TYR A 171 5.58 -13.51 -8.41
C TYR A 171 5.44 -14.87 -7.67
N GLY A 172 4.51 -15.70 -8.10
CA GLY A 172 4.25 -17.02 -7.53
C GLY A 172 3.61 -16.99 -6.14
N THR A 173 3.05 -15.85 -5.73
CA THR A 173 2.39 -15.72 -4.42
C THR A 173 0.94 -16.17 -4.46
N GLY A 174 0.28 -16.06 -5.62
CA GLY A 174 -1.17 -16.25 -5.74
C GLY A 174 -1.98 -15.15 -5.02
N TYR A 175 -1.41 -13.98 -4.83
CA TYR A 175 -2.01 -12.87 -4.06
C TYR A 175 -3.37 -12.44 -4.60
N GLY A 176 -3.52 -12.43 -5.93
CA GLY A 176 -4.77 -12.18 -6.64
C GLY A 176 -5.51 -13.44 -7.07
N GLY A 177 -5.05 -14.62 -6.66
CA GLY A 177 -5.63 -15.88 -7.05
C GLY A 177 -6.86 -16.28 -6.23
N ILE A 178 -7.53 -17.35 -6.66
CA ILE A 178 -8.61 -18.01 -5.91
C ILE A 178 -8.24 -19.48 -5.65
N ALA A 179 -8.78 -20.04 -4.57
CA ALA A 179 -8.55 -21.44 -4.21
C ALA A 179 -9.09 -22.37 -5.30
N CYS A 180 -8.31 -23.39 -5.66
CA CYS A 180 -8.74 -24.36 -6.65
C CYS A 180 -9.72 -25.35 -6.06
N PRO A 181 -10.96 -25.47 -6.58
CA PRO A 181 -11.96 -26.37 -6.02
C PRO A 181 -11.68 -27.84 -6.30
N LYS A 182 -10.69 -28.16 -7.15
CA LYS A 182 -10.31 -29.55 -7.50
C LYS A 182 -9.12 -30.07 -6.71
N CYS A 183 -8.35 -29.19 -6.07
CA CYS A 183 -7.28 -29.60 -5.19
C CYS A 183 -7.80 -29.86 -3.78
N SER A 184 -7.17 -30.82 -3.09
CA SER A 184 -7.45 -31.05 -1.67
C SER A 184 -6.94 -29.88 -0.82
N ALA A 185 -7.46 -29.75 0.40
CA ALA A 185 -7.00 -28.73 1.35
C ALA A 185 -5.48 -28.87 1.65
N SER A 186 -4.95 -30.08 1.62
CA SER A 186 -3.51 -30.35 1.82
C SER A 186 -2.64 -29.88 0.65
N GLU A 187 -3.19 -29.81 -0.56
CA GLU A 187 -2.46 -29.37 -1.75
C GLU A 187 -2.54 -27.86 -2.00
N ALA A 188 -3.51 -27.19 -1.39
CA ALA A 188 -3.72 -25.74 -1.43
C ALA A 188 -3.51 -25.12 -2.82
N GLY A 189 -4.09 -25.74 -3.87
CA GLY A 189 -3.94 -25.27 -5.25
C GLY A 189 -4.56 -23.89 -5.46
N VAL A 190 -3.91 -23.05 -6.25
CA VAL A 190 -4.35 -21.70 -6.57
C VAL A 190 -4.60 -21.56 -8.06
N LEU A 191 -5.76 -21.03 -8.44
CA LEU A 191 -6.08 -20.61 -9.80
C LEU A 191 -5.56 -19.18 -9.98
N ASN A 192 -4.65 -19.00 -10.95
CA ASN A 192 -4.10 -17.70 -11.36
C ASN A 192 -4.46 -17.40 -12.80
N SER A 193 -4.63 -16.13 -13.15
CA SER A 193 -4.90 -15.74 -14.54
C SER A 193 -3.76 -16.10 -15.48
N MET A 194 -4.07 -16.66 -16.63
CA MET A 194 -3.09 -16.95 -17.69
C MET A 194 -2.58 -15.67 -18.38
N ASP A 195 -3.41 -14.64 -18.42
CA ASP A 195 -3.07 -13.29 -18.87
C ASP A 195 -3.82 -12.28 -18.00
N SER A 196 -3.14 -11.79 -16.98
CA SER A 196 -3.72 -10.87 -16.00
C SER A 196 -4.09 -9.49 -16.58
N ARG A 197 -3.70 -9.21 -17.81
CA ARG A 197 -4.06 -7.99 -18.54
C ARG A 197 -5.34 -8.14 -19.36
N ASN A 198 -5.80 -9.38 -19.55
CA ASN A 198 -7.03 -9.71 -20.25
C ASN A 198 -8.02 -10.37 -19.27
N GLU A 199 -9.09 -9.68 -18.91
CA GLU A 199 -10.10 -10.17 -17.98
C GLU A 199 -10.91 -11.36 -18.51
N ASP A 200 -10.90 -11.59 -19.80
CA ASP A 200 -11.55 -12.76 -20.44
C ASP A 200 -10.62 -14.01 -20.45
N ALA A 201 -9.34 -13.87 -20.08
CA ALA A 201 -8.40 -14.97 -20.08
C ALA A 201 -8.77 -16.02 -19.02
N ASP A 202 -8.61 -17.30 -19.38
CA ASP A 202 -8.78 -18.40 -18.44
C ASP A 202 -7.79 -18.32 -17.27
N TRP A 203 -8.22 -18.82 -16.13
CA TRP A 203 -7.38 -19.04 -14.95
C TRP A 203 -7.02 -20.52 -14.86
N ILE A 204 -5.76 -20.80 -14.51
CA ILE A 204 -5.22 -22.16 -14.40
C ILE A 204 -4.67 -22.43 -13.01
N CYS A 205 -4.95 -23.62 -12.48
CA CYS A 205 -4.34 -24.08 -11.25
C CYS A 205 -2.92 -24.60 -11.52
N GLU A 206 -1.94 -24.12 -10.77
CA GLU A 206 -0.54 -24.53 -10.92
C GLU A 206 -0.34 -26.01 -10.55
N ASN A 207 -1.12 -26.55 -9.62
CA ASN A 207 -0.99 -27.94 -9.15
C ASN A 207 -1.69 -28.91 -10.10
N CYS A 208 -3.02 -28.87 -10.20
CA CYS A 208 -3.79 -29.87 -10.94
C CYS A 208 -4.08 -29.50 -12.40
N LYS A 209 -3.62 -28.33 -12.87
CA LYS A 209 -3.82 -27.81 -14.25
C LYS A 209 -5.28 -27.63 -14.66
N SER A 210 -6.23 -27.70 -13.72
CA SER A 210 -7.62 -27.39 -14.02
C SER A 210 -7.77 -25.92 -14.41
N LYS A 211 -8.71 -25.67 -15.31
CA LYS A 211 -9.02 -24.31 -15.81
C LYS A 211 -10.40 -23.89 -15.34
N LYS A 212 -10.55 -22.57 -15.19
CA LYS A 212 -11.82 -21.87 -14.94
C LYS A 212 -11.84 -20.59 -15.75
N SER A 213 -13.01 -20.20 -16.26
CA SER A 213 -13.12 -18.99 -17.08
C SER A 213 -12.79 -17.72 -16.29
N GLY A 214 -12.18 -16.73 -16.95
CA GLY A 214 -11.84 -15.45 -16.33
C GLY A 214 -13.08 -14.76 -15.73
N LYS A 215 -14.21 -14.79 -16.45
CA LYS A 215 -15.47 -14.20 -15.97
C LYS A 215 -15.95 -14.80 -14.64
N GLU A 216 -15.89 -16.12 -14.48
CA GLU A 216 -16.27 -16.76 -13.22
C GLU A 216 -15.29 -16.44 -12.09
N CYS A 217 -13.99 -16.42 -12.37
CA CYS A 217 -12.98 -16.10 -11.38
C CYS A 217 -13.10 -14.64 -10.91
N ILE A 218 -13.30 -13.72 -11.84
CA ILE A 218 -13.50 -12.30 -11.54
C ILE A 218 -14.79 -12.08 -10.75
N ALA A 219 -15.88 -12.77 -11.09
CA ALA A 219 -17.13 -12.69 -10.32
C ALA A 219 -16.94 -13.11 -8.84
N ILE A 220 -16.12 -14.15 -8.60
CA ILE A 220 -15.75 -14.57 -7.24
C ILE A 220 -14.95 -13.46 -6.53
N MET A 221 -13.94 -12.88 -7.20
CA MET A 221 -13.14 -11.79 -6.62
C MET A 221 -13.98 -10.57 -6.28
N GLU A 222 -14.94 -10.22 -7.13
CA GLU A 222 -15.88 -9.12 -6.90
C GLU A 222 -16.85 -9.41 -5.75
N GLU A 223 -17.32 -10.65 -5.62
CA GLU A 223 -18.15 -11.06 -4.49
C GLU A 223 -17.39 -10.93 -3.16
N LEU A 224 -16.15 -11.42 -3.10
CA LEU A 224 -15.28 -11.30 -1.93
C LEU A 224 -15.03 -9.83 -1.56
N LYS A 225 -14.73 -8.99 -2.55
CA LYS A 225 -14.56 -7.55 -2.35
C LYS A 225 -15.84 -6.90 -1.83
N THR A 226 -16.97 -7.20 -2.44
CA THR A 226 -18.28 -6.65 -2.02
C THR A 226 -18.60 -7.03 -0.58
N LYS A 227 -18.33 -8.27 -0.17
CA LYS A 227 -18.52 -8.71 1.21
C LYS A 227 -17.61 -7.96 2.19
N MET A 228 -16.36 -7.71 1.82
CA MET A 228 -15.45 -6.91 2.63
C MET A 228 -15.96 -5.46 2.76
N GLU A 229 -16.39 -4.85 1.67
CA GLU A 229 -16.95 -3.49 1.66
C GLU A 229 -18.26 -3.39 2.47
N GLN A 230 -19.12 -4.40 2.39
CA GLN A 230 -20.33 -4.48 3.20
C GLN A 230 -20.02 -4.60 4.69
N ALA A 231 -19.07 -5.45 5.05
CA ALA A 231 -18.64 -5.58 6.43
C ALA A 231 -18.07 -4.26 6.98
N GLN A 232 -17.35 -3.49 6.15
CA GLN A 232 -16.89 -2.15 6.51
C GLN A 232 -18.07 -1.19 6.74
N ALA A 233 -19.07 -1.20 5.85
CA ALA A 233 -20.26 -0.36 5.98
C ALA A 233 -21.10 -0.73 7.21
N ASP A 234 -21.17 -2.00 7.56
CA ASP A 234 -21.91 -2.52 8.72
C ASP A 234 -21.13 -2.40 10.05
N PHE A 235 -19.95 -1.77 10.04
CA PHE A 235 -19.04 -1.70 11.19
C PHE A 235 -18.64 -3.06 11.79
N LYS A 236 -18.71 -4.12 11.00
CA LYS A 236 -18.24 -5.47 11.40
C LYS A 236 -16.75 -5.63 11.23
N VAL A 237 -16.14 -4.84 10.34
CA VAL A 237 -14.69 -4.74 10.23
C VAL A 237 -14.16 -4.11 11.51
N GLY A 238 -13.19 -4.77 12.15
CA GLY A 238 -12.69 -4.37 13.45
C GLY A 238 -13.13 -5.31 14.57
N THR A 239 -13.80 -6.42 14.25
CA THR A 239 -14.02 -7.52 15.20
C THR A 239 -13.10 -8.70 14.86
N VAL A 240 -12.59 -9.38 15.90
CA VAL A 240 -11.76 -10.58 15.73
C VAL A 240 -12.53 -11.66 15.00
N GLU A 241 -13.81 -11.85 15.34
CA GLU A 241 -14.68 -12.87 14.75
C GLU A 241 -14.84 -12.69 13.24
N PHE A 242 -14.92 -11.44 12.75
CA PHE A 242 -15.01 -11.19 11.31
C PHE A 242 -13.73 -11.62 10.59
N TYR A 243 -12.58 -11.23 11.10
CA TYR A 243 -11.30 -11.57 10.49
C TYR A 243 -10.99 -13.08 10.63
N ASP A 244 -11.33 -13.70 11.75
CA ASP A 244 -11.19 -15.13 11.95
C ASP A 244 -12.02 -15.92 10.95
N SER A 245 -13.24 -15.48 10.61
CA SER A 245 -14.05 -16.12 9.58
C SER A 245 -13.36 -16.17 8.21
N ILE A 246 -12.57 -15.13 7.88
CA ILE A 246 -11.74 -15.11 6.66
C ILE A 246 -10.58 -16.09 6.77
N LEU A 247 -9.87 -16.08 7.89
CA LEU A 247 -8.71 -16.93 8.12
C LEU A 247 -9.06 -18.42 8.21
N GLN A 248 -10.25 -18.74 8.72
CA GLN A 248 -10.79 -20.10 8.78
C GLN A 248 -11.44 -20.54 7.46
N GLY A 249 -11.57 -19.62 6.49
CA GLY A 249 -12.19 -19.92 5.19
C GLY A 249 -13.68 -20.25 5.30
N GLU A 250 -14.41 -19.55 6.18
CA GLU A 250 -15.83 -19.80 6.38
C GLU A 250 -16.68 -19.29 5.21
N GLY A 251 -17.63 -20.10 4.74
CA GLY A 251 -18.55 -19.74 3.68
C GLY A 251 -17.82 -19.32 2.39
N THR A 252 -18.06 -18.12 1.88
CA THR A 252 -17.43 -17.60 0.66
C THR A 252 -15.91 -17.44 0.81
N TRP A 253 -15.41 -17.23 2.03
CA TRP A 253 -13.97 -17.07 2.28
C TRP A 253 -13.16 -18.34 2.02
N SER A 254 -13.81 -19.51 1.91
CA SER A 254 -13.17 -20.76 1.45
C SER A 254 -12.53 -20.66 0.07
N GLN A 255 -12.89 -19.65 -0.72
CA GLN A 255 -12.32 -19.35 -2.03
C GLN A 255 -11.02 -18.52 -1.94
N CYS A 256 -10.63 -18.07 -0.74
CA CYS A 256 -9.38 -17.34 -0.51
C CYS A 256 -8.22 -18.32 -0.30
N PRO A 257 -7.19 -18.31 -1.16
CA PRO A 257 -5.96 -19.04 -0.84
C PRO A 257 -5.21 -18.37 0.33
N PRO A 258 -4.33 -19.11 1.03
CA PRO A 258 -3.68 -18.63 2.26
C PRO A 258 -2.86 -17.34 2.12
N LYS A 259 -2.46 -16.99 0.90
CA LYS A 259 -1.67 -15.77 0.61
C LYS A 259 -2.46 -14.73 -0.17
N SER A 260 -3.78 -14.88 -0.27
CA SER A 260 -4.61 -13.90 -0.96
C SER A 260 -4.61 -12.55 -0.24
N GLN A 261 -4.94 -11.49 -0.99
CA GLN A 261 -5.07 -10.15 -0.39
C GLN A 261 -6.08 -10.13 0.77
N PHE A 262 -7.19 -10.88 0.69
CA PHE A 262 -8.22 -10.87 1.73
C PHE A 262 -7.72 -11.51 3.03
N VAL A 263 -6.94 -12.60 2.93
CA VAL A 263 -6.27 -13.22 4.07
C VAL A 263 -5.22 -12.28 4.67
N ALA A 264 -4.41 -11.63 3.84
CA ALA A 264 -3.45 -10.62 4.30
C ALA A 264 -4.14 -9.42 4.98
N GLU A 265 -5.28 -8.97 4.45
CA GLU A 265 -6.08 -7.91 5.07
C GLU A 265 -6.69 -8.35 6.41
N ALA A 266 -7.14 -9.60 6.52
CA ALA A 266 -7.62 -10.13 7.78
C ALA A 266 -6.51 -10.22 8.84
N MET A 267 -5.33 -10.72 8.49
CA MET A 267 -4.17 -10.73 9.38
C MET A 267 -3.80 -9.31 9.85
N LYS A 268 -3.76 -8.32 8.94
CA LYS A 268 -3.54 -6.92 9.31
C LYS A 268 -4.61 -6.41 10.26
N GLY A 269 -5.87 -6.71 9.98
CA GLY A 269 -6.99 -6.31 10.83
C GLY A 269 -6.85 -6.80 12.27
N ILE A 270 -6.51 -8.08 12.46
CA ILE A 270 -6.25 -8.64 13.80
C ILE A 270 -5.05 -7.95 14.46
N CYS A 271 -3.96 -7.71 13.72
CA CYS A 271 -2.80 -7.00 14.25
C CYS A 271 -3.18 -5.60 14.78
N TYR A 272 -4.04 -4.87 14.05
CA TYR A 272 -4.53 -3.56 14.49
C TYR A 272 -5.45 -3.66 15.73
N ILE A 273 -6.35 -4.64 15.79
CA ILE A 273 -7.24 -4.81 16.94
C ILE A 273 -6.41 -5.04 18.20
N TYR A 274 -5.44 -5.94 18.16
CA TYR A 274 -4.58 -6.26 19.29
C TYR A 274 -3.62 -5.13 19.69
N GLN A 275 -3.55 -4.02 18.94
CA GLN A 275 -2.77 -2.84 19.31
C GLN A 275 -3.63 -1.68 19.81
N TYR A 276 -4.65 -1.29 19.08
CA TYR A 276 -5.36 -0.04 19.33
C TYR A 276 -6.50 -0.17 20.34
N HIS A 277 -6.89 -1.39 20.69
CA HIS A 277 -7.89 -1.64 21.72
C HIS A 277 -7.29 -1.81 23.13
N PHE A 278 -6.00 -1.51 23.34
CA PHE A 278 -5.33 -1.60 24.65
C PHE A 278 -6.07 -0.86 25.78
N GLN A 279 -6.84 0.16 25.48
CA GLN A 279 -7.65 0.86 26.50
C GLN A 279 -8.81 0.00 27.04
N TYR A 280 -9.22 -1.03 26.28
CA TYR A 280 -10.37 -1.88 26.56
C TYR A 280 -10.04 -3.37 26.58
N TYR A 281 -8.87 -3.77 26.07
CA TYR A 281 -8.49 -5.15 25.89
C TYR A 281 -6.98 -5.32 26.04
N GLN A 282 -6.57 -6.18 26.99
CA GLN A 282 -5.15 -6.58 27.14
C GLN A 282 -4.96 -7.94 26.45
N PRO A 283 -4.22 -8.02 25.36
CA PRO A 283 -4.01 -9.30 24.68
C PRO A 283 -3.15 -10.23 25.55
N SER A 284 -3.53 -11.50 25.58
CA SER A 284 -2.77 -12.57 26.22
C SER A 284 -1.45 -12.84 25.50
N VAL A 285 -0.54 -13.57 26.17
CA VAL A 285 0.73 -14.03 25.59
C VAL A 285 0.49 -14.78 24.26
N ASP A 286 -0.55 -15.62 24.17
CA ASP A 286 -0.85 -16.38 22.95
C ASP A 286 -1.35 -15.48 21.81
N GLU A 287 -2.16 -14.49 22.09
CA GLU A 287 -2.62 -13.51 21.09
C GLU A 287 -1.48 -12.62 20.58
N LEU A 288 -0.56 -12.23 21.43
CA LEU A 288 0.65 -11.51 21.03
C LEU A 288 1.56 -12.37 20.16
N ARG A 289 1.69 -13.67 20.45
CA ARG A 289 2.39 -14.62 19.58
C ARG A 289 1.73 -14.77 18.22
N ILE A 290 0.39 -14.83 18.19
CA ILE A 290 -0.39 -14.85 16.96
C ILE A 290 -0.15 -13.57 16.14
N LYS A 291 -0.24 -12.40 16.77
CA LYS A 291 0.05 -11.11 16.13
C LYS A 291 1.45 -11.08 15.52
N ALA A 292 2.47 -11.45 16.28
CA ALA A 292 3.86 -11.49 15.81
C ALA A 292 4.04 -12.45 14.62
N ARG A 293 3.36 -13.60 14.63
CA ARG A 293 3.34 -14.55 13.50
C ARG A 293 2.68 -13.95 12.26
N TYR A 294 1.51 -13.32 12.38
CA TYR A 294 0.83 -12.68 11.26
C TYR A 294 1.65 -11.57 10.64
N CYS A 295 2.30 -10.73 11.44
CA CYS A 295 3.24 -9.74 10.93
C CYS A 295 4.34 -10.38 10.08
N GLN A 296 4.93 -11.49 10.50
CA GLN A 296 5.97 -12.21 9.75
C GLN A 296 5.45 -12.81 8.45
N GLU A 297 4.26 -13.40 8.46
CA GLU A 297 3.63 -13.95 7.26
C GLU A 297 3.37 -12.85 6.22
N ILE A 298 2.85 -11.69 6.66
CA ILE A 298 2.63 -10.52 5.80
C ILE A 298 3.96 -9.99 5.26
N LEU A 299 4.99 -9.85 6.09
CA LEU A 299 6.32 -9.38 5.66
C LEU A 299 6.97 -10.33 4.65
N SER A 300 6.84 -11.64 4.87
CA SER A 300 7.31 -12.66 3.92
C SER A 300 6.59 -12.55 2.57
N LEU A 301 5.30 -12.25 2.56
CA LEU A 301 4.53 -12.00 1.36
C LEU A 301 4.96 -10.68 0.68
N TYR A 302 5.04 -9.60 1.44
CA TYR A 302 5.40 -8.27 0.95
C TYR A 302 6.81 -8.22 0.37
N SER A 303 7.76 -8.95 0.93
CA SER A 303 9.11 -9.04 0.37
C SER A 303 9.17 -9.61 -1.06
N LYS A 304 8.14 -10.35 -1.47
CA LYS A 304 8.01 -10.90 -2.83
C LYS A 304 7.29 -9.96 -3.78
N ILE A 305 6.16 -9.39 -3.34
CA ILE A 305 5.29 -8.59 -4.23
C ILE A 305 5.76 -7.14 -4.39
N PHE A 306 6.47 -6.58 -3.42
CA PHE A 306 7.16 -5.29 -3.51
C PHE A 306 8.48 -5.35 -2.72
N PRO A 307 9.52 -5.91 -3.38
CA PRO A 307 10.83 -6.00 -2.76
C PRO A 307 11.41 -4.63 -2.46
N GLY A 308 12.13 -4.53 -1.38
CA GLY A 308 12.70 -3.29 -0.91
C GLY A 308 11.83 -2.57 0.11
N PHE A 309 12.17 -1.32 0.36
CA PHE A 309 11.49 -0.50 1.34
C PHE A 309 10.15 0.02 0.81
N SER A 310 9.11 -0.03 1.63
CA SER A 310 7.83 0.63 1.39
C SER A 310 7.18 1.02 2.71
N TYR A 311 6.37 2.08 2.71
CA TYR A 311 5.60 2.49 3.89
C TYR A 311 4.73 1.35 4.43
N ASN A 312 4.07 0.60 3.55
CA ASN A 312 3.23 -0.54 3.94
C ASN A 312 4.03 -1.63 4.67
N ARG A 313 5.26 -1.90 4.22
CA ARG A 313 6.15 -2.85 4.88
C ARG A 313 6.59 -2.31 6.24
N ALA A 314 7.02 -1.07 6.30
CA ALA A 314 7.47 -0.43 7.53
C ALA A 314 6.40 -0.41 8.62
N MET A 315 5.13 -0.20 8.26
CA MET A 315 4.02 -0.28 9.21
C MET A 315 3.87 -1.69 9.81
N ILE A 316 4.05 -2.74 9.03
CA ILE A 316 3.96 -4.12 9.55
C ILE A 316 5.20 -4.47 10.39
N ASP A 317 6.39 -3.99 10.00
CA ASP A 317 7.60 -4.13 10.82
C ASP A 317 7.42 -3.43 12.18
N TYR A 318 6.85 -2.23 12.21
CA TYR A 318 6.49 -1.51 13.42
C TYR A 318 5.52 -2.32 14.31
N GLU A 319 4.42 -2.83 13.71
CA GLU A 319 3.45 -3.68 14.42
C GLU A 319 4.11 -4.94 15.02
N ASN A 320 5.06 -5.52 14.29
CA ASN A 320 5.82 -6.69 14.74
C ASN A 320 6.72 -6.36 15.95
N ILE A 321 7.38 -5.20 15.94
CA ILE A 321 8.19 -4.74 17.06
C ILE A 321 7.31 -4.51 18.29
N VAL A 322 6.20 -3.79 18.13
CA VAL A 322 5.27 -3.52 19.24
C VAL A 322 4.73 -4.83 19.84
N ALA A 323 4.31 -5.77 18.98
CA ALA A 323 3.84 -7.08 19.44
C ALA A 323 4.88 -7.82 20.27
N ASN A 324 6.11 -7.92 19.77
CA ASN A 324 7.18 -8.64 20.48
C ASN A 324 7.65 -7.88 21.74
N SER A 325 7.66 -6.55 21.74
CA SER A 325 8.02 -5.76 22.95
C SER A 325 6.98 -5.94 24.07
N THR A 326 5.70 -5.94 23.70
CA THR A 326 4.61 -6.22 24.67
C THR A 326 4.70 -7.66 25.16
N LEU A 327 4.94 -8.62 24.27
CA LEU A 327 5.10 -10.03 24.58
C LEU A 327 6.24 -10.27 25.58
N ILE A 328 7.38 -9.59 25.43
CA ILE A 328 8.49 -9.65 26.39
C ILE A 328 8.04 -9.23 27.79
N ASN A 329 7.26 -8.14 27.90
CA ASN A 329 6.79 -7.66 29.19
C ASN A 329 5.79 -8.63 29.83
N GLU A 330 4.82 -9.15 29.06
CA GLU A 330 3.84 -10.09 29.58
C GLU A 330 4.47 -11.44 29.98
N MET A 331 5.41 -11.97 29.19
CA MET A 331 6.14 -13.18 29.55
C MET A 331 6.96 -13.02 30.84
N LYS A 332 7.58 -11.85 31.06
CA LYS A 332 8.27 -11.54 32.30
C LYS A 332 7.31 -11.49 33.48
N ASN A 333 6.13 -10.87 33.32
CA ASN A 333 5.10 -10.76 34.35
C ASN A 333 4.53 -12.14 34.74
N GLU A 334 4.36 -13.03 33.76
CA GLU A 334 3.87 -14.40 33.97
C GLU A 334 4.95 -15.38 34.42
N GLY A 335 6.23 -14.96 34.52
CA GLY A 335 7.34 -15.78 35.04
C GLY A 335 7.91 -16.81 34.08
N TYR A 336 7.82 -16.55 32.77
CA TYR A 336 8.47 -17.40 31.72
C TYR A 336 10.00 -17.45 31.93
N ASP A 337 10.61 -18.53 31.40
CA ASP A 337 12.05 -18.67 31.43
C ASP A 337 12.77 -17.54 30.72
N GLN A 338 13.85 -17.03 31.34
CA GLN A 338 14.60 -15.91 30.77
C GLN A 338 15.21 -16.25 29.41
N SER A 339 15.56 -17.49 29.13
CA SER A 339 16.09 -17.93 27.84
C SER A 339 15.06 -17.80 26.71
N GLU A 340 13.78 -18.06 26.99
CA GLU A 340 12.68 -17.84 26.03
C GLU A 340 12.47 -16.34 25.74
N VAL A 341 12.54 -15.53 26.80
CA VAL A 341 12.41 -14.08 26.67
C VAL A 341 13.57 -13.48 25.87
N ASP A 342 14.80 -13.95 26.10
CA ASP A 342 16.01 -13.47 25.42
C ASP A 342 15.95 -13.70 23.89
N VAL A 343 15.38 -14.81 23.42
CA VAL A 343 15.17 -15.09 21.99
C VAL A 343 14.32 -13.99 21.33
N ILE A 344 13.27 -13.53 22.01
CA ILE A 344 12.38 -12.48 21.48
C ILE A 344 13.09 -11.11 21.53
N ILE A 345 13.87 -10.85 22.58
CA ILE A 345 14.66 -9.63 22.69
C ILE A 345 15.61 -9.48 21.50
N TYR A 346 16.36 -10.53 21.15
CA TYR A 346 17.27 -10.48 19.98
C TYR A 346 16.52 -10.16 18.69
N LYS A 347 15.37 -10.79 18.50
CA LYS A 347 14.54 -10.54 17.32
C LYS A 347 14.06 -9.08 17.24
N VAL A 348 13.64 -8.49 18.36
CA VAL A 348 13.25 -7.06 18.41
C VAL A 348 14.43 -6.17 18.07
N MET A 349 15.62 -6.49 18.56
CA MET A 349 16.84 -5.73 18.26
C MET A 349 17.19 -5.71 16.78
N ASP A 350 17.09 -6.85 16.10
CA ASP A 350 17.34 -6.96 14.67
C ASP A 350 16.31 -6.14 13.88
N LEU A 351 15.02 -6.27 14.22
CA LEU A 351 13.95 -5.49 13.62
C LEU A 351 14.13 -3.98 13.83
N CYS A 352 14.48 -3.54 15.04
CA CYS A 352 14.73 -2.12 15.32
C CYS A 352 15.91 -1.57 14.51
N THR A 353 16.95 -2.36 14.29
CA THR A 353 18.10 -1.96 13.47
C THR A 353 17.68 -1.77 12.01
N GLU A 354 16.92 -2.71 11.46
CA GLU A 354 16.40 -2.63 10.09
C GLU A 354 15.50 -1.41 9.88
N ILE A 355 14.57 -1.17 10.81
CA ILE A 355 13.62 -0.04 10.72
C ILE A 355 14.31 1.32 10.92
N SER A 356 15.27 1.42 11.83
CA SER A 356 15.94 2.71 12.10
C SER A 356 16.64 3.27 10.88
N GLU A 357 17.20 2.41 10.03
CA GLU A 357 17.79 2.84 8.76
C GLU A 357 16.74 3.39 7.78
N MET A 358 15.51 2.94 7.91
CA MET A 358 14.40 3.31 7.02
C MET A 358 13.79 4.67 7.36
N PHE A 359 13.65 4.99 8.64
CA PHE A 359 13.00 6.23 9.12
C PHE A 359 13.95 7.40 9.42
N VAL A 360 15.26 7.24 9.21
CA VAL A 360 16.28 8.30 9.49
C VAL A 360 15.98 9.65 8.83
N LEU A 361 15.18 9.68 7.77
CA LEU A 361 14.86 10.89 7.02
C LEU A 361 13.38 11.30 7.07
N GLU A 362 12.53 10.55 7.76
CA GLU A 362 11.14 10.97 7.93
C GLU A 362 11.07 11.99 9.07
N GLU A 363 10.66 13.20 8.72
CA GLU A 363 10.41 14.28 9.69
C GLU A 363 9.06 14.10 10.41
N ASP A 364 8.31 13.02 10.13
CA ASP A 364 7.11 12.67 10.87
C ASP A 364 7.51 12.31 12.31
N THR A 365 7.29 13.28 13.20
CA THR A 365 7.72 13.25 14.59
C THR A 365 7.16 12.06 15.36
N SER A 366 5.96 11.59 15.03
CA SER A 366 5.30 10.50 15.77
C SER A 366 5.98 9.13 15.53
N MET A 367 6.31 8.81 14.28
CA MET A 367 7.01 7.58 13.91
C MET A 367 8.49 7.65 14.29
N HIS A 368 9.12 8.81 14.11
CA HIS A 368 10.51 9.02 14.48
C HIS A 368 10.73 8.90 16.00
N ASP A 369 9.84 9.45 16.82
CA ASP A 369 9.90 9.32 18.27
C ASP A 369 9.62 7.89 18.73
N ALA A 370 8.69 7.18 18.10
CA ALA A 370 8.45 5.76 18.36
C ALA A 370 9.67 4.90 18.04
N VAL A 371 10.31 5.11 16.90
CA VAL A 371 11.54 4.41 16.50
C VAL A 371 12.72 4.75 17.42
N LYS A 372 12.87 6.01 17.83
CA LYS A 372 13.88 6.41 18.84
C LYS A 372 13.65 5.72 20.19
N GLN A 373 12.42 5.66 20.64
CA GLN A 373 12.07 4.97 21.87
C GLN A 373 12.38 3.47 21.81
N MET A 374 12.09 2.83 20.68
CA MET A 374 12.42 1.42 20.44
C MET A 374 13.91 1.17 20.35
N ASN A 375 14.66 2.07 19.69
CA ASN A 375 16.12 1.99 19.68
C ASN A 375 16.73 2.14 21.08
N SER A 376 16.17 2.99 21.95
CA SER A 376 16.64 3.10 23.34
C SER A 376 16.42 1.80 24.11
N VAL A 377 15.25 1.16 23.96
CA VAL A 377 14.95 -0.15 24.58
C VAL A 377 15.90 -1.23 24.06
N ALA A 378 16.18 -1.26 22.76
CA ALA A 378 17.12 -2.21 22.15
C ALA A 378 18.56 -1.99 22.65
N VAL A 379 18.98 -0.75 22.82
CA VAL A 379 20.31 -0.38 23.35
C VAL A 379 20.43 -0.77 24.83
N GLU A 380 19.41 -0.52 25.62
CA GLU A 380 19.37 -0.92 27.05
C GLU A 380 19.43 -2.44 27.21
N ALA A 381 18.66 -3.19 26.40
CA ALA A 381 18.71 -4.65 26.39
C ALA A 381 20.12 -5.18 26.02
N LYS A 382 20.79 -4.55 25.04
CA LYS A 382 22.18 -4.87 24.67
C LYS A 382 23.17 -4.61 25.79
N GLN A 383 23.01 -3.52 26.53
CA GLN A 383 23.89 -3.17 27.65
C GLN A 383 23.70 -4.13 28.83
N GLU A 384 22.46 -4.51 29.11
CA GLU A 384 22.14 -5.46 30.19
C GLU A 384 22.68 -6.87 29.87
N GLN A 385 22.62 -7.27 28.61
CA GLN A 385 23.22 -8.52 28.14
C GLN A 385 24.75 -8.52 28.30
N LYS A 386 25.43 -7.46 27.84
CA LYS A 386 26.90 -7.34 28.04
C LYS A 386 27.30 -7.45 29.49
N LYS A 387 26.51 -6.89 30.43
CA LYS A 387 26.74 -7.04 31.87
C LYS A 387 26.58 -8.49 32.31
N ARG A 388 25.59 -9.23 31.79
CA ARG A 388 25.35 -10.64 32.15
C ARG A 388 26.46 -11.56 31.65
N VAL A 389 26.91 -11.38 30.40
CA VAL A 389 28.04 -12.13 29.84
C VAL A 389 29.32 -11.89 30.66
N LEU A 390 29.61 -10.64 30.98
CA LEU A 390 30.76 -10.31 31.85
C LEU A 390 30.68 -10.91 33.26
N ILE A 391 29.45 -11.13 33.77
CA ILE A 391 29.26 -11.76 35.09
C ILE A 391 29.39 -13.28 34.97
N SER A 392 28.90 -13.90 33.87
CA SER A 392 29.05 -15.35 33.66
C SER A 392 30.49 -15.77 33.38
N ASP A 393 31.33 -14.89 32.85
CA ASP A 393 32.76 -15.14 32.62
C ASP A 393 33.63 -14.93 33.89
N LEU A 394 33.00 -14.45 34.98
CA LEU A 394 33.66 -14.21 36.28
C LEU A 394 33.38 -15.31 37.30
N TYR A 395 32.57 -16.31 36.99
CA TYR A 395 32.25 -17.48 37.80
C TYR A 395 32.43 -18.76 36.98
#